data_65074d5c203c1cb9ab33de42b12a6d08
#
_entry.id   65074d5c203c1cb9ab33de42b12a6d08
#
_cell.length_a   1.000
_cell.length_b   1.000
_cell.length_c   1.000
_cell.angle_alpha   90.00
_cell.angle_beta   90.00
_cell.angle_gamma   90.00
#
_symmetry.space_group_name_H-M   'P 1'
#
loop_
_entity.id
_entity.type
_entity.pdbx_description
1 polymer ?
#
loop_
_entity_poly.entity_id
_entity_poly.type
_entity_poly.pdbx_seq_one_letter_code
_entity_poly.pdbx_strand_id
1 'polypeptide(L)'
;ILLQFIFAFLILKTDSDRAFFSAANLFVTKTIAFSNAGAEMVFGKEYQQHFFAFSVLPTIIFISSLMAIMFYYGIMQKIVEFMAWVMVKVMDVSGSESLASAANIFMGQTEAPLVIKPYIQTMTKSEIMALMTGGMANIAGGVMAAYVSFGADAGHLLAASIMSAPASILLSKIMV
;
A
#
# COMPACT_ATOMS: atom_id res chain seq x y z
N ILE A 1 8.67 2.10 18.47
CA ILE A 1 7.68 1.36 19.28
C ILE A 1 6.65 2.33 19.87
N LEU A 2 7.05 3.35 20.64
CA LEU A 2 6.13 4.29 21.29
C LEU A 2 5.30 5.08 20.24
N LEU A 3 5.91 5.52 19.16
CA LEU A 3 5.27 6.17 18.03
C LEU A 3 4.20 5.25 17.38
N GLN A 4 4.48 3.96 17.24
CA GLN A 4 3.54 2.99 16.71
C GLN A 4 2.33 2.77 17.61
N PHE A 5 2.55 2.71 18.95
CA PHE A 5 1.42 2.67 19.89
C PHE A 5 0.57 3.94 19.84
N ILE A 6 1.20 5.11 19.68
CA ILE A 6 0.49 6.38 19.50
C ILE A 6 -0.32 6.35 18.20
N PHE A 7 0.26 5.93 17.08
CA PHE A 7 -0.44 5.78 15.80
C PHE A 7 -1.57 4.75 15.89
N ALA A 8 -1.32 3.59 16.50
CA ALA A 8 -2.34 2.57 16.68
C ALA A 8 -3.51 3.09 17.53
N PHE A 9 -3.20 3.81 18.61
CA PHE A 9 -4.22 4.40 19.48
C PHE A 9 -5.04 5.48 18.75
N LEU A 10 -4.37 6.37 18.02
CA LEU A 10 -5.03 7.38 17.20
C LEU A 10 -5.93 6.72 16.15
N ILE A 11 -5.40 5.80 15.36
CA ILE A 11 -6.13 5.14 14.25
C ILE A 11 -7.30 4.28 14.76
N LEU A 12 -7.18 3.63 15.93
CA LEU A 12 -8.21 2.71 16.41
C LEU A 12 -9.23 3.34 17.36
N LYS A 13 -8.91 4.49 17.98
CA LYS A 13 -9.72 5.07 19.06
C LYS A 13 -10.32 6.44 18.76
N THR A 14 -9.93 7.11 17.68
CA THR A 14 -10.40 8.48 17.38
C THR A 14 -11.54 8.43 16.36
N ASP A 15 -12.65 9.13 16.62
CA ASP A 15 -13.81 9.13 15.73
C ASP A 15 -13.55 9.78 14.36
N SER A 16 -12.63 10.76 14.29
CA SER A 16 -12.21 11.38 13.04
C SER A 16 -11.51 10.40 12.10
N ASP A 17 -10.70 9.48 12.65
CA ASP A 17 -9.99 8.48 11.86
C ASP A 17 -10.94 7.40 11.36
N ARG A 18 -11.97 7.05 12.13
CA ARG A 18 -13.05 6.17 11.67
C ARG A 18 -13.73 6.72 10.41
N ALA A 19 -13.98 8.03 10.34
CA ALA A 19 -14.55 8.65 9.14
C ALA A 19 -13.60 8.57 7.94
N PHE A 20 -12.29 8.80 8.12
CA PHE A 20 -11.29 8.67 7.07
C PHE A 20 -11.17 7.23 6.57
N PHE A 21 -10.99 6.26 7.48
CA PHE A 21 -10.86 4.86 7.10
C PHE A 21 -12.16 4.27 6.55
N SER A 22 -13.33 4.72 7.01
CA SER A 22 -14.62 4.33 6.42
C SER A 22 -14.80 4.88 5.01
N ALA A 23 -14.36 6.11 4.76
CA ALA A 23 -14.36 6.68 3.41
C ALA A 23 -13.38 5.94 2.50
N ALA A 24 -12.19 5.59 2.99
CA ALA A 24 -11.22 4.78 2.25
C ALA A 24 -11.77 3.37 1.96
N ASN A 25 -12.39 2.72 2.94
CA ASN A 25 -13.06 1.43 2.76
C ASN A 25 -14.16 1.52 1.70
N LEU A 26 -15.02 2.55 1.77
CA LEU A 26 -16.08 2.77 0.78
C LEU A 26 -15.50 2.98 -0.63
N PHE A 27 -14.41 3.75 -0.74
CA PHE A 27 -13.73 3.98 -2.01
C PHE A 27 -13.17 2.67 -2.59
N VAL A 28 -12.45 1.89 -1.79
CA VAL A 28 -11.88 0.60 -2.21
C VAL A 28 -12.98 -0.38 -2.60
N THR A 29 -14.04 -0.50 -1.78
CA THR A 29 -15.16 -1.41 -2.05
C THR A 29 -15.90 -1.04 -3.32
N LYS A 30 -16.14 0.26 -3.57
CA LYS A 30 -16.73 0.72 -4.83
C LYS A 30 -15.83 0.44 -6.03
N THR A 31 -14.52 0.62 -5.87
CA THR A 31 -13.55 0.34 -6.93
C THR A 31 -13.54 -1.16 -7.28
N ILE A 32 -13.61 -2.03 -6.29
CA ILE A 32 -13.75 -3.49 -6.50
C ILE A 32 -15.07 -3.84 -7.18
N ALA A 33 -16.15 -3.13 -6.86
CA ALA A 33 -17.45 -3.34 -7.52
C ALA A 33 -17.40 -3.09 -9.04
N PHE A 34 -16.58 -2.14 -9.50
CA PHE A 34 -16.35 -1.96 -10.94
C PHE A 34 -15.62 -3.15 -11.56
N SER A 35 -14.65 -3.74 -10.85
CA SER A 35 -13.99 -4.97 -11.31
C SER A 35 -14.97 -6.13 -11.42
N ASN A 36 -15.89 -6.27 -10.46
CA ASN A 36 -16.91 -7.31 -10.49
C ASN A 36 -17.87 -7.14 -11.67
N ALA A 37 -18.27 -5.90 -11.99
CA ALA A 37 -19.09 -5.64 -13.18
C ALA A 37 -18.36 -6.02 -14.48
N GLY A 38 -17.05 -5.76 -14.56
CA GLY A 38 -16.22 -6.20 -15.68
C GLY A 38 -16.09 -7.73 -15.75
N ALA A 39 -15.91 -8.39 -14.61
CA ALA A 39 -15.84 -9.85 -14.54
C ALA A 39 -17.17 -10.50 -14.96
N GLU A 40 -18.31 -9.97 -14.53
CA GLU A 40 -19.63 -10.45 -14.95
C GLU A 40 -19.85 -10.31 -16.46
N MET A 41 -19.39 -9.20 -17.04
CA MET A 41 -19.48 -8.96 -18.49
C MET A 41 -18.67 -9.98 -19.31
N VAL A 42 -17.49 -10.36 -18.82
CA VAL A 42 -16.57 -11.26 -19.54
C VAL A 42 -16.90 -12.73 -19.31
N PHE A 43 -17.21 -13.11 -18.06
CA PHE A 43 -17.37 -14.52 -17.64
C PHE A 43 -18.83 -14.93 -17.42
N GLY A 44 -19.78 -13.98 -17.53
CA GLY A 44 -21.20 -14.23 -17.32
C GLY A 44 -21.60 -14.18 -15.82
N LYS A 45 -22.92 -14.35 -15.58
CA LYS A 45 -23.49 -14.18 -14.23
C LYS A 45 -23.05 -15.22 -13.20
N GLU A 46 -22.55 -16.36 -13.66
CA GLU A 46 -22.11 -17.46 -12.77
C GLU A 46 -20.62 -17.41 -12.44
N TYR A 47 -19.92 -16.31 -12.76
CA TYR A 47 -18.48 -16.17 -12.53
C TYR A 47 -18.05 -16.42 -11.08
N GLN A 48 -18.95 -16.23 -10.12
CA GLN A 48 -18.68 -16.44 -8.69
C GLN A 48 -18.55 -17.92 -8.31
N GLN A 49 -18.97 -18.87 -9.13
CA GLN A 49 -18.81 -20.31 -8.86
C GLN A 49 -17.33 -20.71 -8.78
N HIS A 50 -16.45 -20.00 -9.52
CA HIS A 50 -15.00 -20.15 -9.45
C HIS A 50 -14.38 -18.89 -8.93
N PHE A 51 -14.68 -18.55 -7.68
CA PHE A 51 -14.38 -17.28 -7.03
C PHE A 51 -12.94 -16.80 -7.25
N PHE A 52 -11.93 -17.68 -7.04
CA PHE A 52 -10.53 -17.29 -7.19
C PHE A 52 -10.20 -16.90 -8.63
N ALA A 53 -10.58 -17.71 -9.61
CA ALA A 53 -10.22 -17.51 -11.01
C ALA A 53 -10.96 -16.32 -11.65
N PHE A 54 -12.25 -16.15 -11.35
CA PHE A 54 -13.10 -15.19 -12.05
C PHE A 54 -13.54 -13.97 -11.22
N SER A 55 -13.18 -13.92 -9.93
CA SER A 55 -13.35 -12.73 -9.10
C SER A 55 -12.01 -12.16 -8.65
N VAL A 56 -11.17 -12.96 -8.00
CA VAL A 56 -9.92 -12.46 -7.39
C VAL A 56 -8.89 -12.05 -8.45
N LEU A 57 -8.62 -12.89 -9.44
CA LEU A 57 -7.63 -12.57 -10.49
C LEU A 57 -8.04 -11.33 -11.31
N PRO A 58 -9.28 -11.19 -11.82
CA PRO A 58 -9.70 -9.96 -12.49
C PRO A 58 -9.59 -8.71 -11.62
N THR A 59 -9.89 -8.82 -10.32
CA THR A 59 -9.72 -7.70 -9.39
C THR A 59 -8.27 -7.26 -9.27
N ILE A 60 -7.32 -8.19 -9.18
CA ILE A 60 -5.88 -7.88 -9.15
C ILE A 60 -5.47 -7.17 -10.43
N ILE A 61 -5.87 -7.67 -11.59
CA ILE A 61 -5.56 -7.06 -12.89
C ILE A 61 -6.14 -5.65 -13.00
N PHE A 62 -7.39 -5.48 -12.58
CA PHE A 62 -8.09 -4.20 -12.61
C PHE A 62 -7.39 -3.15 -11.72
N ILE A 63 -7.10 -3.51 -10.46
CA ILE A 63 -6.42 -2.62 -9.50
C ILE A 63 -5.01 -2.29 -9.98
N SER A 64 -4.26 -3.27 -10.50
CA SER A 64 -2.91 -3.03 -11.03
C SER A 64 -2.94 -2.07 -12.22
N SER A 65 -3.92 -2.22 -13.11
CA SER A 65 -4.13 -1.30 -14.24
C SER A 65 -4.50 0.10 -13.77
N LEU A 66 -5.39 0.21 -12.79
CA LEU A 66 -5.79 1.48 -12.19
C LEU A 66 -4.59 2.19 -11.55
N MET A 67 -3.77 1.45 -10.79
CA MET A 67 -2.55 1.99 -10.19
C MET A 67 -1.56 2.48 -11.27
N ALA A 68 -1.37 1.71 -12.34
CA ALA A 68 -0.51 2.13 -13.46
C ALA A 68 -1.00 3.46 -14.08
N ILE A 69 -2.31 3.61 -14.25
CA ILE A 69 -2.92 4.87 -14.75
C ILE A 69 -2.67 6.02 -13.76
N MET A 70 -2.88 5.80 -12.46
CA MET A 70 -2.64 6.82 -11.43
C MET A 70 -1.16 7.24 -11.37
N PHE A 71 -0.23 6.29 -11.58
CA PHE A 71 1.20 6.60 -11.73
C PHE A 71 1.49 7.39 -13.00
N TYR A 72 0.89 7.04 -14.13
CA TYR A 72 1.07 7.78 -15.39
C TYR A 72 0.64 9.25 -15.27
N TYR A 73 -0.48 9.52 -14.62
CA TYR A 73 -0.96 10.89 -14.37
C TYR A 73 -0.24 11.62 -13.23
N GLY A 74 0.69 11.00 -12.55
CA GLY A 74 1.45 11.63 -11.46
C GLY A 74 0.70 11.77 -10.14
N ILE A 75 -0.49 11.20 -10.02
CA ILE A 75 -1.31 11.29 -8.79
C ILE A 75 -0.63 10.54 -7.66
N MET A 76 -0.23 9.27 -7.92
CA MET A 76 0.43 8.45 -6.90
C MET A 76 1.79 9.00 -6.49
N GLN A 77 2.55 9.58 -7.43
CA GLN A 77 3.83 10.21 -7.11
C GLN A 77 3.67 11.30 -6.06
N LYS A 78 2.68 12.18 -6.21
CA LYS A 78 2.42 13.26 -5.24
C LYS A 78 2.03 12.73 -3.86
N ILE A 79 1.24 11.66 -3.81
CA ILE A 79 0.86 11.01 -2.55
C ILE A 79 2.09 10.41 -1.86
N VAL A 80 2.90 9.67 -2.62
CA VAL A 80 4.12 9.03 -2.12
C VAL A 80 5.15 10.09 -1.68
N GLU A 81 5.35 11.16 -2.45
CA GLU A 81 6.24 12.28 -2.09
C GLU A 81 5.78 12.97 -0.80
N PHE A 82 4.48 13.21 -0.65
CA PHE A 82 3.94 13.81 0.58
C PHE A 82 4.19 12.91 1.79
N MET A 83 3.94 11.62 1.67
CA MET A 83 4.20 10.65 2.76
C MET A 83 5.70 10.55 3.07
N ALA A 84 6.55 10.50 2.05
CA ALA A 84 8.00 10.50 2.21
C ALA A 84 8.48 11.77 2.93
N TRP A 85 7.95 12.94 2.58
CA TRP A 85 8.28 14.19 3.26
C TRP A 85 7.91 14.17 4.74
N VAL A 86 6.74 13.63 5.09
CA VAL A 86 6.33 13.44 6.50
C VAL A 86 7.32 12.52 7.23
N MET A 87 7.69 11.40 6.59
CA MET A 87 8.61 10.43 7.19
C MET A 87 10.02 11.00 7.41
N VAL A 88 10.57 11.75 6.44
CA VAL A 88 11.84 12.47 6.61
C VAL A 88 11.79 13.38 7.83
N LYS A 89 10.70 14.17 7.95
CA LYS A 89 10.57 15.17 9.01
C LYS A 89 10.34 14.57 10.39
N VAL A 90 9.66 13.44 10.48
CA VAL A 90 9.30 12.80 11.76
C VAL A 90 10.37 11.81 12.23
N MET A 91 11.04 11.12 11.30
CA MET A 91 11.96 10.02 11.62
C MET A 91 13.44 10.37 11.37
N ASP A 92 13.71 11.53 10.77
CA ASP A 92 15.09 11.98 10.44
C ASP A 92 15.87 10.94 9.61
N VAL A 93 15.20 10.35 8.62
CA VAL A 93 15.77 9.33 7.73
C VAL A 93 16.02 9.91 6.35
N SER A 94 16.83 9.22 5.54
CA SER A 94 17.19 9.72 4.21
C SER A 94 15.98 9.81 3.27
N GLY A 95 16.08 10.67 2.24
CA GLY A 95 15.04 10.84 1.24
C GLY A 95 14.75 9.55 0.46
N SER A 96 15.81 8.78 0.13
CA SER A 96 15.69 7.51 -0.60
C SER A 96 14.96 6.43 0.22
N GLU A 97 15.28 6.31 1.51
CA GLU A 97 14.58 5.39 2.44
C GLU A 97 13.11 5.77 2.62
N SER A 98 12.84 7.04 2.84
CA SER A 98 11.49 7.55 3.04
C SER A 98 10.64 7.36 1.79
N LEU A 99 11.19 7.65 0.61
CA LEU A 99 10.48 7.47 -0.66
C LEU A 99 10.20 6.00 -0.94
N ALA A 100 11.17 5.11 -0.67
CA ALA A 100 11.00 3.67 -0.82
C ALA A 100 9.92 3.13 0.11
N SER A 101 9.96 3.50 1.39
CA SER A 101 8.99 3.04 2.40
C SER A 101 7.59 3.59 2.13
N ALA A 102 7.47 4.86 1.72
CA ALA A 102 6.19 5.45 1.34
C ALA A 102 5.60 4.78 0.08
N ALA A 103 6.44 4.47 -0.91
CA ALA A 103 6.02 3.72 -2.10
C ALA A 103 5.51 2.33 -1.74
N ASN A 104 6.18 1.61 -0.83
CA ASN A 104 5.80 0.28 -0.39
C ASN A 104 4.42 0.19 0.29
N ILE A 105 3.83 1.30 0.74
CA ILE A 105 2.46 1.30 1.30
C ILE A 105 1.43 0.93 0.23
N PHE A 106 1.68 1.30 -1.02
CA PHE A 106 0.74 1.11 -2.13
C PHE A 106 1.25 0.11 -3.18
N MET A 107 2.58 0.02 -3.30
CA MET A 107 3.27 -0.77 -4.31
C MET A 107 3.87 -2.04 -3.70
N GLY A 108 3.93 -3.08 -4.50
CA GLY A 108 4.60 -4.31 -4.10
C GLY A 108 6.13 -4.18 -4.02
N GLN A 109 6.74 -5.17 -3.43
CA GLN A 109 8.20 -5.28 -3.27
C GLN A 109 8.98 -5.25 -4.60
N THR A 110 8.35 -5.57 -5.71
CA THR A 110 8.94 -5.53 -7.05
C THR A 110 8.81 -4.17 -7.73
N GLU A 111 7.81 -3.38 -7.35
CA GLU A 111 7.46 -2.11 -7.98
C GLU A 111 8.09 -0.91 -7.25
N ALA A 112 8.08 -0.93 -5.91
CA ALA A 112 8.63 0.16 -5.10
C ALA A 112 10.11 0.45 -5.40
N PRO A 113 11.01 -0.53 -5.65
CA PRO A 113 12.38 -0.26 -6.06
C PRO A 113 12.48 0.49 -7.39
N LEU A 114 11.50 0.39 -8.29
CA LEU A 114 11.52 1.11 -9.56
C LEU A 114 11.36 2.63 -9.37
N VAL A 115 10.65 3.05 -8.33
CA VAL A 115 10.47 4.48 -8.00
C VAL A 115 11.81 5.11 -7.60
N ILE A 116 12.65 4.36 -6.89
CA ILE A 116 13.95 4.84 -6.42
C ILE A 116 15.12 4.36 -7.27
N LYS A 117 14.86 3.73 -8.41
CA LYS A 117 15.88 3.17 -9.31
C LYS A 117 17.06 4.10 -9.58
N PRO A 118 16.89 5.42 -9.82
CA PRO A 118 18.00 6.33 -10.04
C PRO A 118 18.96 6.46 -8.86
N TYR A 119 18.49 6.19 -7.64
CA TYR A 119 19.25 6.37 -6.41
C TYR A 119 19.89 5.08 -5.90
N ILE A 120 19.48 3.90 -6.38
CA ILE A 120 19.94 2.59 -5.87
C ILE A 120 21.46 2.45 -5.88
N GLN A 121 22.12 2.96 -6.92
CA GLN A 121 23.59 2.86 -7.03
C GLN A 121 24.36 3.68 -5.99
N THR A 122 23.73 4.70 -5.42
CA THR A 122 24.33 5.59 -4.43
C THR A 122 23.88 5.30 -3.00
N MET A 123 22.95 4.35 -2.83
CA MET A 123 22.40 3.99 -1.53
C MET A 123 23.43 3.27 -0.66
N THR A 124 23.42 3.60 0.62
CA THR A 124 24.18 2.90 1.66
C THR A 124 23.57 1.51 1.95
N LYS A 125 24.34 0.66 2.63
CA LYS A 125 23.82 -0.66 3.06
C LYS A 125 22.56 -0.55 3.93
N SER A 126 22.53 0.46 4.80
CA SER A 126 21.37 0.73 5.67
C SER A 126 20.13 1.13 4.86
N GLU A 127 20.29 1.96 3.84
CA GLU A 127 19.19 2.36 2.95
C GLU A 127 18.67 1.19 2.11
N ILE A 128 19.57 0.33 1.61
CA ILE A 128 19.18 -0.90 0.90
C ILE A 128 18.45 -1.85 1.85
N MET A 129 18.91 -2.00 3.09
CA MET A 129 18.22 -2.82 4.09
C MET A 129 16.81 -2.28 4.38
N ALA A 130 16.64 -0.95 4.49
CA ALA A 130 15.32 -0.34 4.67
C ALA A 130 14.39 -0.61 3.47
N LEU A 131 14.90 -0.53 2.24
CA LEU A 131 14.16 -0.88 1.02
C LEU A 131 13.69 -2.34 1.04
N MET A 132 14.58 -3.28 1.38
CA MET A 132 14.27 -4.71 1.42
C MET A 132 13.27 -5.03 2.53
N THR A 133 13.50 -4.51 3.73
CA THR A 133 12.61 -4.71 4.88
C THR A 133 11.22 -4.14 4.61
N GLY A 134 11.13 -2.93 4.03
CA GLY A 134 9.87 -2.30 3.64
C GLY A 134 9.10 -3.12 2.62
N GLY A 135 9.79 -3.67 1.61
CA GLY A 135 9.18 -4.54 0.60
C GLY A 135 8.60 -5.84 1.18
N MET A 136 9.24 -6.39 2.22
CA MET A 136 8.76 -7.60 2.92
C MET A 136 7.63 -7.30 3.94
N ALA A 137 7.57 -6.07 4.48
CA ALA A 137 6.63 -5.68 5.52
C ALA A 137 5.26 -5.25 4.99
N ASN A 138 5.14 -4.94 3.71
CA ASN A 138 3.93 -4.40 3.10
C ASN A 138 3.42 -5.31 1.97
N ILE A 139 2.13 -5.18 1.67
CA ILE A 139 1.48 -5.89 0.57
C ILE A 139 1.18 -4.90 -0.58
N ALA A 140 1.27 -5.38 -1.81
CA ALA A 140 0.87 -4.59 -2.99
C ALA A 140 -0.64 -4.28 -2.97
N GLY A 141 -1.01 -3.13 -3.54
CA GLY A 141 -2.42 -2.72 -3.62
C GLY A 141 -3.33 -3.73 -4.32
N GLY A 142 -2.84 -4.42 -5.36
CA GLY A 142 -3.58 -5.51 -6.01
C GLY A 142 -3.83 -6.71 -5.09
N VAL A 143 -2.85 -7.08 -4.26
CA VAL A 143 -2.98 -8.15 -3.26
C VAL A 143 -3.92 -7.71 -2.13
N MET A 144 -3.85 -6.44 -1.70
CA MET A 144 -4.79 -5.87 -0.73
C MET A 144 -6.23 -6.00 -1.23
N ALA A 145 -6.49 -5.69 -2.50
CA ALA A 145 -7.81 -5.85 -3.10
C ALA A 145 -8.30 -7.30 -3.10
N ALA A 146 -7.39 -8.27 -3.30
CA ALA A 146 -7.71 -9.68 -3.17
C ALA A 146 -8.16 -10.03 -1.74
N TYR A 147 -7.44 -9.56 -0.70
CA TYR A 147 -7.85 -9.77 0.69
C TYR A 147 -9.22 -9.13 0.99
N VAL A 148 -9.50 -7.95 0.46
CA VAL A 148 -10.83 -7.32 0.59
C VAL A 148 -11.90 -8.18 -0.09
N SER A 149 -11.62 -8.78 -1.23
CA SER A 149 -12.53 -9.72 -1.91
C SER A 149 -12.78 -10.99 -1.08
N PHE A 150 -11.85 -11.40 -0.22
CA PHE A 150 -12.03 -12.48 0.76
C PHE A 150 -12.77 -12.05 2.04
N GLY A 151 -13.19 -10.77 2.14
CA GLY A 151 -13.96 -10.24 3.26
C GLY A 151 -13.14 -9.50 4.32
N ALA A 152 -11.85 -9.23 4.07
CA ALA A 152 -11.06 -8.37 4.96
C ALA A 152 -11.48 -6.90 4.83
N ASP A 153 -11.48 -6.15 5.94
CA ASP A 153 -11.79 -4.72 5.93
C ASP A 153 -10.65 -3.91 5.30
N ALA A 154 -10.97 -3.16 4.24
CA ALA A 154 -9.98 -2.36 3.50
C ALA A 154 -9.38 -1.24 4.36
N GLY A 155 -10.16 -0.66 5.28
CA GLY A 155 -9.68 0.38 6.18
C GLY A 155 -8.60 -0.15 7.13
N HIS A 156 -8.82 -1.33 7.72
CA HIS A 156 -7.84 -1.98 8.59
C HIS A 156 -6.57 -2.39 7.84
N LEU A 157 -6.69 -2.88 6.61
CA LEU A 157 -5.53 -3.22 5.77
C LEU A 157 -4.70 -1.99 5.40
N LEU A 158 -5.36 -0.88 5.03
CA LEU A 158 -4.68 0.40 4.76
C LEU A 158 -3.99 0.94 6.01
N ALA A 159 -4.67 0.92 7.16
CA ALA A 159 -4.09 1.34 8.43
C ALA A 159 -2.84 0.51 8.76
N ALA A 160 -2.91 -0.81 8.62
CA ALA A 160 -1.77 -1.70 8.84
C ALA A 160 -0.60 -1.38 7.90
N SER A 161 -0.86 -1.13 6.61
CA SER A 161 0.18 -0.76 5.63
C SER A 161 0.84 0.57 5.97
N ILE A 162 0.07 1.59 6.38
CA ILE A 162 0.60 2.89 6.79
C ILE A 162 1.46 2.75 8.06
N MET A 163 1.03 1.92 9.02
CA MET A 163 1.78 1.69 10.26
C MET A 163 3.04 0.83 10.04
N SER A 164 3.04 -0.07 9.06
CA SER A 164 4.19 -0.95 8.80
C SER A 164 5.37 -0.19 8.17
N ALA A 165 5.14 0.90 7.43
CA ALA A 165 6.20 1.67 6.80
C ALA A 165 7.22 2.25 7.81
N PRO A 166 6.82 3.02 8.85
CA PRO A 166 7.76 3.46 9.86
C PRO A 166 8.35 2.30 10.71
N ALA A 167 7.58 1.21 10.90
CA ALA A 167 8.06 0.03 11.60
C ALA A 167 9.21 -0.66 10.86
N SER A 168 9.08 -0.81 9.56
CA SER A 168 10.09 -1.45 8.71
C SER A 168 11.40 -0.66 8.70
N ILE A 169 11.33 0.68 8.65
CA ILE A 169 12.52 1.53 8.77
C ILE A 169 13.19 1.35 10.14
N LEU A 170 12.41 1.37 11.21
CA LEU A 170 12.95 1.18 12.55
C LEU A 170 13.69 -0.16 12.67
N LEU A 171 13.07 -1.24 12.22
CA LEU A 171 13.67 -2.58 12.26
C LEU A 171 14.92 -2.66 11.38
N SER A 172 14.89 -2.09 10.18
CA SER A 172 16.07 -2.07 9.31
C SER A 172 17.27 -1.37 9.94
N LYS A 173 17.03 -0.28 10.70
CA LYS A 173 18.08 0.47 11.42
C LYS A 173 18.64 -0.30 12.63
N ILE A 174 17.91 -1.24 13.19
CA ILE A 174 18.38 -2.10 14.27
C ILE A 174 19.23 -3.26 13.72
N MET A 175 18.97 -3.67 12.47
CA MET A 175 19.63 -4.82 11.85
C MET A 175 20.98 -4.48 11.17
N VAL A 176 21.27 -3.19 10.96
CA VAL A 176 22.50 -2.69 10.28
C VAL A 176 23.21 -1.60 11.17
#